data_42c708cbe104df6ff73d6a020fa94ac1
#
_entry.id   42c708cbe104df6ff73d6a020fa94ac1
#
_cell.length_a   1.000
_cell.length_b   1.000
_cell.length_c   1.000
_cell.angle_alpha   90.00
_cell.angle_beta   90.00
_cell.angle_gamma   90.00
#
_symmetry.space_group_name_H-M   'P 1'
#
loop_
_entity.id
_entity.type
_entity.pdbx_description
1 polymer ?
#
loop_
_entity_poly.entity_id
_entity_poly.type
_entity_poly.pdbx_seq_one_letter_code
_entity_poly.pdbx_strand_id
1 'polypeptide(L)'
;MPYNQNLHHNVFFRDDVGPDVQFSALDSVKREDLWTYQEVQRAQGHENFSIPHNSNLSNSMMFPPRTSAGNLIDKHWAQRSQRNSVAVEIAQTKGTSETHPALSPDDEFAGFEIEYKHLIGTSGEVVGKLDHSFVRQALTDGIGFQEMIGVNPYKLGIVAGADAHTAFSVNEEFNYTGSSAALDDTPKKRLNNVMMVSGEPGLKWSTSGTTAVWAPENTRTAIWDGIKRKETYGTSGTMIRVRFFGSWDYPANLVKDKDFVKKAYASGVPMGGDLPKKASKAPTFAVWALKDPNSGNLDRIQIVKGWYRQDGQPQEKVYDVAWSDKRKVDAKTGKVPPVGNTVNIKKATYKNTIGDTQLGAVWTDPDFEASQHAVYYARVIEIPTPRWTTYDAAKLGVAPPANVPATLQERAWSSPIWYTPEANLIKRPAFYPGLQQTLP
;
A
#
# COMPACT_ATOMS: atom_id res chain seq x y z
N MET A 1 20.25 -13.26 15.61
CA MET A 1 18.89 -12.75 15.41
C MET A 1 17.96 -13.93 15.33
N PRO A 2 16.75 -13.89 15.87
CA PRO A 2 15.78 -14.92 15.61
C PRO A 2 15.51 -14.98 14.11
N TYR A 3 15.60 -16.17 13.52
CA TYR A 3 15.54 -16.45 12.09
C TYR A 3 14.17 -16.23 11.41
N ASN A 4 13.23 -15.54 12.09
CA ASN A 4 11.82 -15.54 11.73
C ASN A 4 11.29 -14.12 11.40
N GLN A 5 12.13 -13.23 10.90
CA GLN A 5 11.74 -11.85 10.57
C GLN A 5 12.00 -11.59 9.08
N ASN A 6 10.99 -11.07 8.38
CA ASN A 6 11.14 -10.75 6.97
C ASN A 6 11.59 -9.30 6.80
N LEU A 7 12.84 -9.12 6.33
CA LEU A 7 13.40 -7.83 5.95
C LEU A 7 13.80 -7.80 4.46
N HIS A 8 13.10 -8.56 3.65
CA HIS A 8 13.40 -8.64 2.23
C HIS A 8 13.26 -7.28 1.55
N HIS A 9 14.20 -6.98 0.66
CA HIS A 9 14.20 -5.80 -0.20
C HIS A 9 14.55 -6.24 -1.62
N ASN A 10 13.73 -5.88 -2.57
CA ASN A 10 14.06 -6.05 -3.98
C ASN A 10 14.92 -4.87 -4.42
N VAL A 11 16.16 -5.11 -4.86
CA VAL A 11 17.04 -4.07 -5.40
C VAL A 11 16.90 -4.02 -6.91
N PHE A 12 16.59 -2.84 -7.40
CA PHE A 12 16.43 -2.56 -8.83
C PHE A 12 17.61 -1.74 -9.33
N PHE A 13 18.12 -2.10 -10.49
CA PHE A 13 19.17 -1.38 -11.20
C PHE A 13 18.59 -0.72 -12.43
N ARG A 14 19.04 0.52 -12.73
CA ARG A 14 18.55 1.28 -13.87
C ARG A 14 18.97 0.70 -15.21
N ASP A 15 20.22 0.24 -15.27
CA ASP A 15 20.87 -0.16 -16.51
C ASP A 15 20.71 -1.67 -16.78
N ASP A 16 21.09 -2.12 -17.97
CA ASP A 16 21.01 -3.53 -18.37
C ASP A 16 22.05 -4.39 -17.69
N VAL A 17 23.13 -3.78 -17.20
CA VAL A 17 24.23 -4.45 -16.49
C VAL A 17 24.12 -4.11 -15.01
N GLY A 18 23.99 -5.15 -14.19
CA GLY A 18 24.11 -5.06 -12.73
C GLY A 18 25.52 -5.32 -12.26
N PRO A 19 25.80 -5.16 -10.97
CA PRO A 19 27.10 -5.47 -10.39
C PRO A 19 27.38 -6.98 -10.42
N ASP A 20 28.65 -7.37 -10.58
CA ASP A 20 29.09 -8.76 -10.58
C ASP A 20 28.86 -9.47 -9.24
N VAL A 21 28.97 -8.72 -8.14
CA VAL A 21 28.78 -9.22 -6.78
C VAL A 21 27.44 -8.72 -6.24
N GLN A 22 26.60 -9.66 -5.85
CA GLN A 22 25.30 -9.41 -5.25
C GLN A 22 25.43 -9.35 -3.73
N PHE A 23 24.56 -8.56 -3.07
CA PHE A 23 24.41 -8.52 -1.62
C PHE A 23 23.25 -9.42 -1.19
N SER A 24 23.44 -10.19 -0.14
CA SER A 24 22.42 -11.09 0.39
C SER A 24 22.40 -11.12 1.92
N ALA A 25 21.45 -11.84 2.50
CA ALA A 25 21.39 -12.09 3.94
C ALA A 25 22.59 -12.92 4.47
N LEU A 26 23.38 -13.56 3.58
CA LEU A 26 24.64 -14.24 3.94
C LEU A 26 25.73 -13.23 4.26
N ASP A 27 25.68 -12.04 3.66
CA ASP A 27 26.65 -10.95 3.91
C ASP A 27 26.25 -10.15 5.15
N SER A 28 25.01 -9.76 5.29
CA SER A 28 24.46 -9.10 6.48
C SER A 28 22.94 -9.14 6.52
N VAL A 29 22.40 -9.14 7.73
CA VAL A 29 20.95 -9.04 8.01
C VAL A 29 20.54 -7.62 8.41
N LYS A 30 21.45 -6.64 8.35
CA LYS A 30 21.19 -5.26 8.70
C LYS A 30 20.87 -4.47 7.43
N ARG A 31 19.79 -3.69 7.46
CA ARG A 31 19.41 -2.83 6.32
C ARG A 31 20.45 -1.77 6.00
N GLU A 32 21.14 -1.25 7.02
CA GLU A 32 22.18 -0.23 6.83
C GLU A 32 23.36 -0.75 6.01
N ASP A 33 23.65 -2.04 6.09
CA ASP A 33 24.70 -2.68 5.28
C ASP A 33 24.24 -2.85 3.83
N LEU A 34 22.96 -3.20 3.60
CA LEU A 34 22.36 -3.17 2.26
C LEU A 34 22.44 -1.76 1.66
N TRP A 35 22.14 -0.72 2.44
CA TRP A 35 22.26 0.66 1.96
C TRP A 35 23.71 1.03 1.62
N THR A 36 24.68 0.57 2.42
CA THR A 36 26.10 0.76 2.12
C THR A 36 26.47 0.11 0.78
N TYR A 37 26.02 -1.12 0.55
CA TYR A 37 26.17 -1.78 -0.76
C TYR A 37 25.56 -0.96 -1.90
N GLN A 38 24.30 -0.50 -1.75
CA GLN A 38 23.64 0.31 -2.76
C GLN A 38 24.37 1.63 -3.06
N GLU A 39 24.90 2.28 -2.02
CA GLU A 39 25.68 3.52 -2.13
C GLU A 39 27.02 3.31 -2.87
N VAL A 40 27.70 2.20 -2.59
CA VAL A 40 28.92 1.78 -3.31
C VAL A 40 28.60 1.51 -4.78
N GLN A 41 27.52 0.77 -5.08
CA GLN A 41 27.11 0.50 -6.45
C GLN A 41 26.81 1.79 -7.23
N ARG A 42 26.12 2.75 -6.62
CA ARG A 42 25.89 4.07 -7.25
C ARG A 42 27.17 4.84 -7.49
N ALA A 43 28.14 4.79 -6.58
CA ALA A 43 29.45 5.43 -6.76
C ALA A 43 30.25 4.80 -7.93
N GLN A 44 29.96 3.56 -8.28
CA GLN A 44 30.53 2.83 -9.44
C GLN A 44 29.75 3.05 -10.74
N GLY A 45 28.66 3.86 -10.71
CA GLY A 45 27.83 4.16 -11.87
C GLY A 45 26.57 3.30 -12.01
N HIS A 46 26.34 2.34 -11.11
CA HIS A 46 25.15 1.49 -11.12
C HIS A 46 24.01 2.13 -10.32
N GLU A 47 23.23 3.02 -10.97
CA GLU A 47 22.05 3.63 -10.35
C GLU A 47 21.06 2.56 -9.88
N ASN A 48 20.66 2.66 -8.62
CA ASN A 48 19.79 1.67 -7.99
C ASN A 48 18.89 2.28 -6.91
N PHE A 49 17.84 1.55 -6.56
CA PHE A 49 17.03 1.73 -5.37
C PHE A 49 16.49 0.37 -4.89
N SER A 50 16.01 0.32 -3.67
CA SER A 50 15.34 -0.87 -3.13
C SER A 50 13.86 -0.60 -2.85
N ILE A 51 13.09 -1.70 -2.86
CA ILE A 51 11.68 -1.74 -2.50
C ILE A 51 11.51 -2.81 -1.42
N PRO A 52 11.23 -2.43 -0.16
CA PRO A 52 10.86 -3.39 0.88
C PRO A 52 9.57 -4.11 0.52
N HIS A 53 9.55 -5.43 0.73
CA HIS A 53 8.36 -6.24 0.57
C HIS A 53 8.13 -7.14 1.79
N ASN A 54 6.91 -7.72 1.93
CA ASN A 54 6.52 -8.51 3.09
C ASN A 54 6.60 -7.76 4.43
N SER A 55 6.36 -6.45 4.44
CA SER A 55 6.51 -5.63 5.65
C SER A 55 5.64 -6.10 6.81
N ASN A 56 4.39 -6.54 6.56
CA ASN A 56 3.48 -7.10 7.56
C ASN A 56 4.00 -8.38 8.23
N LEU A 57 4.98 -9.06 7.64
CA LEU A 57 5.63 -10.27 8.18
C LEU A 57 6.98 -9.95 8.84
N SER A 58 7.30 -8.68 9.06
CA SER A 58 8.60 -8.24 9.55
C SER A 58 8.73 -8.19 11.08
N ASN A 59 7.66 -8.40 11.82
CA ASN A 59 7.65 -8.34 13.29
C ASN A 59 8.24 -7.02 13.83
N SER A 60 7.73 -5.90 13.39
CA SER A 60 8.17 -4.54 13.75
C SER A 60 9.54 -4.12 13.19
N MET A 61 10.14 -4.92 12.32
CA MET A 61 11.51 -4.65 11.85
C MET A 61 11.56 -3.85 10.55
N MET A 62 10.44 -3.75 9.78
CA MET A 62 10.49 -3.05 8.50
C MET A 62 10.52 -1.53 8.66
N PHE A 63 9.75 -0.97 9.58
CA PHE A 63 9.66 0.47 9.80
C PHE A 63 9.95 0.86 11.26
N PRO A 64 11.08 0.40 11.85
CA PRO A 64 11.33 0.56 13.26
C PRO A 64 11.64 2.02 13.62
N PRO A 65 11.39 2.44 14.87
CA PRO A 65 11.80 3.75 15.36
C PRO A 65 13.29 3.82 15.72
N ARG A 66 14.03 2.70 15.57
CA ARG A 66 15.43 2.56 15.93
C ARG A 66 16.24 1.93 14.80
N THR A 67 17.53 2.23 14.77
CA THR A 67 18.50 1.61 13.87
C THR A 67 18.72 0.14 14.22
N SER A 68 19.36 -0.64 13.35
CA SER A 68 19.75 -2.03 13.63
C SER A 68 20.72 -2.16 14.83
N ALA A 69 21.36 -1.07 15.25
CA ALA A 69 22.19 -1.01 16.45
C ALA A 69 21.41 -0.60 17.73
N GLY A 70 20.09 -0.38 17.63
CA GLY A 70 19.23 0.01 18.75
C GLY A 70 19.20 1.50 19.08
N ASN A 71 19.95 2.34 18.35
CA ASN A 71 19.93 3.79 18.53
C ASN A 71 18.65 4.39 17.95
N LEU A 72 18.19 5.53 18.50
CA LEU A 72 17.12 6.30 17.87
C LEU A 72 17.52 6.71 16.44
N ILE A 73 16.55 6.72 15.54
CA ILE A 73 16.75 7.21 14.17
C ILE A 73 17.13 8.68 14.23
N ASP A 74 18.26 9.03 13.61
CA ASP A 74 18.73 10.37 13.41
C ASP A 74 18.51 10.89 11.99
N LYS A 75 18.82 12.14 11.75
CA LYS A 75 18.69 12.78 10.45
C LYS A 75 19.49 12.08 9.36
N HIS A 76 20.70 11.61 9.66
CA HIS A 76 21.57 10.94 8.70
C HIS A 76 20.97 9.58 8.26
N TRP A 77 20.54 8.78 9.22
CA TRP A 77 19.86 7.51 8.94
C TRP A 77 18.60 7.73 8.09
N ALA A 78 17.78 8.72 8.44
CA ALA A 78 16.56 9.04 7.70
C ALA A 78 16.83 9.46 6.25
N GLN A 79 17.90 10.23 6.01
CA GLN A 79 18.34 10.59 4.66
C GLN A 79 18.79 9.38 3.84
N ARG A 80 19.52 8.44 4.46
CA ARG A 80 19.90 7.18 3.83
C ARG A 80 18.68 6.33 3.49
N SER A 81 17.71 6.24 4.40
CA SER A 81 16.44 5.54 4.14
C SER A 81 15.72 6.09 2.90
N GLN A 82 15.49 7.39 2.83
CA GLN A 82 14.85 8.04 1.68
C GLN A 82 15.60 7.81 0.36
N ARG A 83 16.92 7.83 0.39
CA ARG A 83 17.75 7.69 -0.81
C ARG A 83 17.76 6.26 -1.34
N ASN A 84 17.72 5.28 -0.45
CA ASN A 84 17.86 3.88 -0.79
C ASN A 84 16.52 3.17 -1.03
N SER A 85 15.44 3.58 -0.33
CA SER A 85 14.12 2.98 -0.44
C SER A 85 13.11 4.00 -0.96
N VAL A 86 12.65 3.84 -2.20
CA VAL A 86 11.79 4.85 -2.87
C VAL A 86 10.31 4.51 -2.82
N ALA A 87 9.96 3.23 -2.68
CA ALA A 87 8.60 2.73 -2.62
C ALA A 87 8.51 1.55 -1.66
N VAL A 88 7.31 1.08 -1.39
CA VAL A 88 7.01 -0.11 -0.59
C VAL A 88 5.91 -0.92 -1.27
N GLU A 89 6.03 -2.24 -1.22
CA GLU A 89 5.01 -3.14 -1.70
C GLU A 89 3.85 -3.24 -0.70
N ILE A 90 2.64 -2.91 -1.19
CA ILE A 90 1.44 -2.86 -0.35
C ILE A 90 0.63 -4.16 -0.38
N ALA A 91 0.71 -4.93 -1.44
CA ALA A 91 0.01 -6.19 -1.63
C ALA A 91 0.78 -7.15 -2.53
N GLN A 92 0.68 -8.44 -2.24
CA GLN A 92 1.20 -9.56 -3.03
C GLN A 92 0.52 -10.87 -2.59
N THR A 93 1.02 -12.06 -3.00
CA THR A 93 0.40 -13.36 -2.67
C THR A 93 0.23 -13.63 -1.17
N LYS A 94 1.03 -13.01 -0.29
CA LYS A 94 0.82 -13.10 1.18
C LYS A 94 -0.30 -12.17 1.70
N GLY A 95 -1.01 -11.48 0.81
CA GLY A 95 -2.06 -10.53 1.14
C GLY A 95 -1.56 -9.08 1.25
N THR A 96 -2.25 -8.26 2.06
CA THR A 96 -1.98 -6.82 2.17
C THR A 96 -1.04 -6.45 3.29
N SER A 97 -0.24 -5.40 3.05
CA SER A 97 0.53 -4.68 4.07
C SER A 97 -0.01 -3.26 4.34
N GLU A 98 -1.20 -2.91 3.83
CA GLU A 98 -1.74 -1.56 4.02
C GLU A 98 -1.88 -1.22 5.49
N THR A 99 -2.75 -1.93 6.19
CA THR A 99 -3.01 -1.78 7.62
C THR A 99 -3.62 -3.06 8.19
N HIS A 100 -3.88 -3.09 9.49
CA HIS A 100 -4.52 -4.19 10.22
C HIS A 100 -5.71 -3.65 11.05
N PRO A 101 -6.83 -4.40 11.22
CA PRO A 101 -7.97 -3.94 12.02
C PRO A 101 -7.62 -3.51 13.45
N ALA A 102 -6.61 -4.12 14.06
CA ALA A 102 -6.15 -3.72 15.39
C ALA A 102 -5.39 -2.37 15.41
N LEU A 103 -4.83 -1.94 14.26
CA LEU A 103 -4.16 -0.64 14.11
C LEU A 103 -5.11 0.43 13.58
N SER A 104 -6.15 0.02 12.84
CA SER A 104 -7.14 0.88 12.18
C SER A 104 -8.56 0.42 12.51
N PRO A 105 -9.01 0.49 13.78
CA PRO A 105 -10.29 -0.09 14.21
C PRO A 105 -11.52 0.60 13.62
N ASP A 106 -11.39 1.86 13.20
CA ASP A 106 -12.47 2.65 12.60
C ASP A 106 -12.59 2.48 11.07
N ASP A 107 -11.65 1.74 10.45
CA ASP A 107 -11.64 1.47 9.02
C ASP A 107 -12.33 0.12 8.71
N GLU A 108 -13.55 0.18 8.17
CA GLU A 108 -14.33 -1.02 7.80
C GLU A 108 -13.65 -1.90 6.74
N PHE A 109 -12.68 -1.37 5.98
CA PHE A 109 -11.93 -2.08 4.95
C PHE A 109 -10.50 -2.48 5.36
N ALA A 110 -10.13 -2.31 6.62
CA ALA A 110 -8.81 -2.68 7.14
C ALA A 110 -8.50 -4.19 7.06
N GLY A 111 -9.54 -5.03 7.05
CA GLY A 111 -9.43 -6.50 7.11
C GLY A 111 -9.25 -7.21 5.77
N PHE A 112 -8.77 -6.54 4.72
CA PHE A 112 -8.63 -7.12 3.39
C PHE A 112 -7.41 -8.04 3.29
N GLU A 113 -7.64 -9.33 3.00
CA GLU A 113 -6.59 -10.33 2.72
C GLU A 113 -5.40 -10.21 3.71
N ILE A 114 -5.71 -10.28 5.01
CA ILE A 114 -4.72 -10.14 6.06
C ILE A 114 -4.14 -11.50 6.44
N GLU A 115 -2.81 -11.60 6.45
CA GLU A 115 -2.12 -12.69 7.09
C GLU A 115 -2.03 -12.47 8.61
N TYR A 116 -2.48 -13.47 9.37
CA TYR A 116 -2.55 -13.37 10.84
C TYR A 116 -1.23 -13.66 11.55
N LYS A 117 -0.29 -14.32 10.86
CA LYS A 117 1.03 -14.56 11.41
C LYS A 117 1.99 -13.47 10.90
N HIS A 118 2.57 -12.77 11.82
CA HIS A 118 3.48 -11.67 11.52
C HIS A 118 4.94 -12.11 11.45
N LEU A 119 5.17 -13.43 11.39
CA LEU A 119 6.49 -14.07 11.32
C LEU A 119 6.49 -15.17 10.27
N ILE A 120 7.49 -15.20 9.39
CA ILE A 120 7.72 -16.29 8.44
C ILE A 120 8.43 -17.43 9.14
N GLY A 121 8.03 -18.68 8.83
CA GLY A 121 8.72 -19.88 9.25
C GLY A 121 8.52 -20.31 10.69
N THR A 122 7.52 -19.76 11.39
CA THR A 122 7.13 -20.26 12.73
C THR A 122 6.07 -21.34 12.61
N SER A 123 6.37 -22.52 13.09
CA SER A 123 5.34 -23.51 13.43
C SER A 123 4.71 -23.11 14.75
N GLY A 124 3.42 -22.70 14.76
CA GLY A 124 2.67 -22.34 15.95
C GLY A 124 2.01 -20.97 15.91
N GLU A 125 1.26 -20.67 16.96
CA GLU A 125 0.46 -19.44 17.12
C GLU A 125 1.28 -18.22 17.59
N VAL A 126 2.51 -18.04 17.13
CA VAL A 126 3.28 -16.85 17.50
C VAL A 126 2.74 -15.66 16.73
N VAL A 127 1.87 -14.91 17.40
CA VAL A 127 1.42 -13.61 16.93
C VAL A 127 2.61 -12.64 17.07
N GLY A 128 3.17 -12.22 15.94
CA GLY A 128 4.23 -11.19 15.93
C GLY A 128 3.69 -9.81 16.27
N LYS A 129 4.60 -8.85 16.39
CA LYS A 129 4.27 -7.44 16.63
C LYS A 129 3.70 -6.81 15.37
N LEU A 130 2.56 -6.12 15.52
CA LEU A 130 1.90 -5.38 14.42
C LEU A 130 2.56 -4.02 14.18
N ASP A 131 2.90 -3.31 15.26
CA ASP A 131 3.47 -1.97 15.19
C ASP A 131 4.70 -1.94 14.28
N HIS A 132 4.83 -0.88 13.49
CA HIS A 132 5.97 -0.66 12.57
C HIS A 132 6.14 -1.72 11.47
N SER A 133 5.07 -2.51 11.22
CA SER A 133 5.02 -3.52 10.16
C SER A 133 4.15 -3.12 8.97
N PHE A 134 3.22 -2.18 9.16
CA PHE A 134 2.24 -1.80 8.15
C PHE A 134 2.52 -0.44 7.52
N VAL A 135 2.19 -0.32 6.24
CA VAL A 135 2.52 0.83 5.39
C VAL A 135 1.83 2.11 5.88
N ARG A 136 0.54 2.06 6.23
CA ARG A 136 -0.22 3.24 6.69
C ARG A 136 0.42 3.86 7.94
N GLN A 137 0.77 3.02 8.91
CA GLN A 137 1.48 3.45 10.11
C GLN A 137 2.85 4.05 9.74
N ALA A 138 3.62 3.37 8.87
CA ALA A 138 4.93 3.86 8.45
C ALA A 138 4.87 5.24 7.79
N LEU A 139 3.86 5.49 6.95
CA LEU A 139 3.65 6.80 6.32
C LEU A 139 3.36 7.89 7.37
N THR A 140 2.56 7.55 8.39
CA THR A 140 2.26 8.46 9.51
C THR A 140 3.48 8.66 10.41
N ASP A 141 4.19 7.59 10.78
CA ASP A 141 5.43 7.68 11.56
C ASP A 141 6.49 8.52 10.83
N GLY A 142 6.56 8.40 9.51
CA GLY A 142 7.46 9.18 8.69
C GLY A 142 7.28 10.69 8.83
N ILE A 143 6.04 11.19 8.90
CA ILE A 143 5.80 12.63 9.16
C ILE A 143 6.09 13.02 10.61
N GLY A 144 5.94 12.12 11.58
CA GLY A 144 6.40 12.34 12.95
C GLY A 144 7.91 12.51 13.02
N PHE A 145 8.69 11.67 12.33
CA PHE A 145 10.13 11.86 12.18
C PHE A 145 10.47 13.16 11.44
N GLN A 146 9.72 13.54 10.41
CA GLN A 146 9.90 14.83 9.74
C GLN A 146 9.81 16.00 10.72
N GLU A 147 8.89 15.96 11.66
CA GLU A 147 8.79 16.98 12.72
C GLU A 147 9.92 16.93 13.72
N MET A 148 10.34 15.73 14.14
CA MET A 148 11.38 15.55 15.17
C MET A 148 12.79 15.88 14.69
N ILE A 149 13.17 15.33 13.53
CA ILE A 149 14.55 15.37 13.03
C ILE A 149 14.71 16.09 11.69
N GLY A 150 13.62 16.62 11.12
CA GLY A 150 13.61 17.39 9.88
C GLY A 150 13.64 16.55 8.60
N VAL A 151 13.57 15.22 8.67
CA VAL A 151 13.58 14.30 7.53
C VAL A 151 12.60 13.16 7.78
N ASN A 152 11.80 12.83 6.76
CA ASN A 152 10.87 11.69 6.77
C ASN A 152 11.58 10.44 6.26
N PRO A 153 11.91 9.43 7.11
CA PRO A 153 12.59 8.21 6.67
C PRO A 153 11.71 7.29 5.82
N TYR A 154 10.37 7.45 5.89
CA TYR A 154 9.37 6.59 5.25
C TYR A 154 8.54 7.35 4.22
N LYS A 155 9.18 8.23 3.46
CA LYS A 155 8.55 8.94 2.35
C LYS A 155 8.48 8.06 1.10
N LEU A 156 7.65 7.02 1.18
CA LEU A 156 7.60 5.90 0.25
C LEU A 156 6.46 6.04 -0.75
N GLY A 157 6.72 5.72 -2.03
CA GLY A 157 5.68 5.44 -3.01
C GLY A 157 5.02 4.08 -2.76
N ILE A 158 3.91 3.81 -3.43
CA ILE A 158 3.17 2.54 -3.33
C ILE A 158 3.33 1.74 -4.61
N VAL A 159 3.69 0.48 -4.46
CA VAL A 159 3.72 -0.55 -5.50
C VAL A 159 3.06 -1.83 -4.99
N ALA A 160 2.84 -2.80 -5.86
CA ALA A 160 2.40 -4.14 -5.51
C ALA A 160 3.14 -5.17 -6.36
N GLY A 161 3.13 -6.42 -5.98
CA GLY A 161 3.89 -7.46 -6.66
C GLY A 161 3.25 -8.83 -6.59
N ALA A 162 3.93 -9.83 -7.14
CA ALA A 162 3.47 -11.20 -7.10
C ALA A 162 4.09 -11.99 -5.94
N ASP A 163 5.40 -11.99 -5.85
CA ASP A 163 6.18 -12.90 -4.99
C ASP A 163 5.79 -14.39 -5.21
N ALA A 164 5.29 -14.70 -6.40
CA ALA A 164 4.90 -16.06 -6.76
C ALA A 164 6.14 -16.87 -7.15
N HIS A 165 6.32 -18.03 -6.51
CA HIS A 165 7.47 -18.90 -6.73
C HIS A 165 7.25 -19.93 -7.85
N THR A 166 6.42 -19.54 -8.83
CA THR A 166 6.02 -20.39 -9.97
C THR A 166 6.46 -19.84 -11.31
N ALA A 167 7.07 -18.64 -11.34
CA ALA A 167 7.28 -17.82 -12.53
C ALA A 167 5.97 -17.36 -13.24
N PHE A 168 4.80 -17.65 -12.67
CA PHE A 168 3.50 -17.15 -13.13
C PHE A 168 3.01 -16.07 -12.16
N SER A 169 2.83 -14.88 -12.69
CA SER A 169 2.30 -13.74 -11.94
C SER A 169 0.81 -13.62 -12.24
N VAL A 170 -0.01 -14.48 -11.64
CA VAL A 170 -1.45 -14.47 -11.86
C VAL A 170 -2.12 -13.50 -10.90
N ASN A 171 -2.75 -12.50 -11.46
CA ASN A 171 -3.39 -11.41 -10.74
C ASN A 171 -4.93 -11.47 -10.73
N GLU A 172 -5.51 -12.55 -11.29
CA GLU A 172 -6.95 -12.72 -11.43
C GLU A 172 -7.46 -13.87 -10.56
N GLU A 173 -8.46 -13.61 -9.74
CA GLU A 173 -9.06 -14.58 -8.84
C GLU A 173 -9.59 -15.82 -9.57
N PHE A 174 -10.23 -15.65 -10.74
CA PHE A 174 -10.78 -16.76 -11.52
C PHE A 174 -9.72 -17.67 -12.15
N ASN A 175 -8.48 -17.17 -12.28
CA ASN A 175 -7.38 -17.85 -12.93
C ASN A 175 -6.21 -18.14 -11.97
N TYR A 176 -6.44 -18.13 -10.65
CA TYR A 176 -5.39 -18.39 -9.69
C TYR A 176 -4.74 -19.76 -9.89
N THR A 177 -3.42 -19.78 -10.05
CA THR A 177 -2.64 -20.99 -10.35
C THR A 177 -1.81 -21.48 -9.17
N GLY A 178 -1.95 -20.85 -8.01
CA GLY A 178 -1.11 -21.09 -6.85
C GLY A 178 0.15 -20.22 -6.82
N SER A 179 0.90 -20.31 -5.74
CA SER A 179 2.10 -19.52 -5.50
C SER A 179 3.40 -20.34 -5.36
N SER A 180 3.30 -21.65 -5.23
CA SER A 180 4.44 -22.54 -4.89
C SER A 180 4.55 -23.79 -5.77
N ALA A 181 4.44 -23.63 -7.06
CA ALA A 181 4.67 -24.70 -8.06
C ALA A 181 3.94 -26.03 -7.70
N ALA A 182 4.69 -27.08 -7.41
CA ALA A 182 4.13 -28.42 -7.17
C ALA A 182 3.29 -28.56 -5.89
N LEU A 183 3.35 -27.60 -4.97
CA LEU A 183 2.59 -27.66 -3.72
C LEU A 183 1.12 -27.30 -3.91
N ASP A 184 0.81 -26.34 -4.78
CA ASP A 184 -0.53 -25.76 -4.94
C ASP A 184 -0.95 -25.56 -6.41
N ASP A 185 -0.41 -26.36 -7.32
CA ASP A 185 -0.62 -26.25 -8.77
C ASP A 185 -2.03 -26.67 -9.25
N THR A 186 -2.83 -27.31 -8.40
CA THR A 186 -4.18 -27.76 -8.76
C THR A 186 -5.23 -27.27 -7.78
N PRO A 187 -6.50 -27.03 -8.22
CA PRO A 187 -7.60 -26.65 -7.35
C PRO A 187 -7.77 -27.55 -6.12
N LYS A 188 -7.60 -28.86 -6.30
CA LYS A 188 -7.70 -29.82 -5.19
C LYS A 188 -6.59 -29.63 -4.14
N LYS A 189 -5.35 -29.42 -4.57
CA LYS A 189 -4.24 -29.14 -3.66
C LYS A 189 -4.46 -27.81 -2.92
N ARG A 190 -4.81 -26.75 -3.63
CA ARG A 190 -5.06 -25.45 -3.03
C ARG A 190 -6.16 -25.48 -1.97
N LEU A 191 -7.30 -26.12 -2.26
CA LEU A 191 -8.41 -26.24 -1.31
C LEU A 191 -8.15 -27.20 -0.15
N ASN A 192 -7.17 -28.11 -0.27
CA ASN A 192 -6.74 -28.97 0.85
C ASN A 192 -5.89 -28.23 1.88
N ASN A 193 -5.71 -26.92 1.74
CA ASN A 193 -4.98 -26.09 2.70
C ASN A 193 -3.55 -26.59 2.97
N VAL A 194 -2.84 -26.91 1.89
CA VAL A 194 -1.45 -27.35 1.97
C VAL A 194 -0.61 -26.28 2.66
N MET A 195 0.22 -26.69 3.61
CA MET A 195 1.18 -25.80 4.25
C MET A 195 2.22 -25.34 3.23
N MET A 196 2.36 -24.04 3.07
CA MET A 196 3.34 -23.45 2.18
C MET A 196 4.75 -23.54 2.78
N VAL A 197 5.78 -23.34 1.97
CA VAL A 197 7.19 -23.33 2.41
C VAL A 197 7.44 -22.35 3.54
N SER A 198 6.68 -21.24 3.59
CA SER A 198 6.69 -20.26 4.68
C SER A 198 6.10 -20.76 6.01
N GLY A 199 5.48 -21.96 6.02
CA GLY A 199 4.75 -22.47 7.19
C GLY A 199 3.32 -21.95 7.32
N GLU A 200 2.78 -21.27 6.30
CA GLU A 200 1.43 -20.69 6.29
C GLU A 200 0.43 -21.59 5.57
N PRO A 201 -0.85 -21.60 6.00
CA PRO A 201 -1.91 -22.30 5.29
C PRO A 201 -2.15 -21.68 3.90
N GLY A 202 -2.09 -22.48 2.84
CA GLY A 202 -2.27 -22.04 1.45
C GLY A 202 -3.60 -21.34 1.19
N LEU A 203 -4.66 -21.66 1.92
CA LEU A 203 -5.98 -21.00 1.81
C LEU A 203 -5.96 -19.50 2.11
N LYS A 204 -5.00 -19.00 2.86
CA LYS A 204 -4.88 -17.58 3.21
C LYS A 204 -4.10 -16.76 2.19
N TRP A 205 -3.48 -17.41 1.23
CA TRP A 205 -2.74 -16.73 0.18
C TRP A 205 -3.69 -16.07 -0.81
N SER A 206 -3.27 -14.93 -1.33
CA SER A 206 -4.01 -14.11 -2.29
C SER A 206 -3.46 -14.26 -3.70
N THR A 207 -4.13 -13.70 -4.67
CA THR A 207 -3.57 -13.48 -6.01
C THR A 207 -2.45 -12.45 -5.96
N SER A 208 -1.72 -12.32 -7.06
CA SER A 208 -0.64 -11.35 -7.20
C SER A 208 -1.17 -9.93 -7.24
N GLY A 209 -0.53 -9.01 -6.54
CA GLY A 209 -0.71 -7.59 -6.75
C GLY A 209 -0.10 -7.10 -8.07
N THR A 210 -0.52 -5.93 -8.53
CA THR A 210 -0.03 -5.31 -9.76
C THR A 210 0.44 -3.89 -9.50
N THR A 211 1.64 -3.55 -9.97
CA THR A 211 2.16 -2.19 -9.96
C THR A 211 1.79 -1.46 -11.24
N ALA A 212 1.27 -0.26 -11.11
CA ALA A 212 1.10 0.68 -12.21
C ALA A 212 2.01 1.90 -12.03
N VAL A 213 2.56 2.38 -13.15
CA VAL A 213 3.46 3.54 -13.19
C VAL A 213 2.94 4.53 -14.22
N TRP A 214 2.81 5.78 -13.83
CA TRP A 214 2.54 6.87 -14.78
C TRP A 214 3.86 7.38 -15.35
N ALA A 215 4.09 7.11 -16.63
CA ALA A 215 5.28 7.51 -17.36
C ALA A 215 4.88 8.15 -18.68
N PRO A 216 5.69 9.08 -19.24
CA PRO A 216 5.40 9.71 -20.52
C PRO A 216 5.47 8.71 -21.69
N GLU A 217 6.26 7.65 -21.55
CA GLU A 217 6.44 6.60 -22.57
C GLU A 217 6.77 5.24 -21.92
N ASN A 218 6.58 4.16 -22.65
CA ASN A 218 6.89 2.80 -22.22
C ASN A 218 8.35 2.45 -22.53
N THR A 219 9.28 3.10 -21.83
CA THR A 219 10.71 2.80 -21.87
C THR A 219 11.23 2.53 -20.47
N ARG A 220 12.32 1.76 -20.36
CA ARG A 220 13.00 1.47 -19.07
C ARG A 220 13.26 2.76 -18.29
N THR A 221 13.84 3.76 -18.96
CA THR A 221 14.19 5.04 -18.33
C THR A 221 12.95 5.79 -17.82
N ALA A 222 11.90 5.91 -18.63
CA ALA A 222 10.69 6.62 -18.21
C ALA A 222 9.95 5.91 -17.08
N ILE A 223 9.92 4.57 -17.08
CA ILE A 223 9.35 3.75 -15.99
C ILE A 223 10.19 3.91 -14.73
N TRP A 224 11.52 3.82 -14.84
CA TRP A 224 12.44 4.04 -13.72
C TRP A 224 12.20 5.41 -13.05
N ASP A 225 12.16 6.47 -13.87
CA ASP A 225 11.96 7.83 -13.39
C ASP A 225 10.57 8.00 -12.76
N GLY A 226 9.54 7.31 -13.31
CA GLY A 226 8.19 7.25 -12.73
C GLY A 226 8.18 6.63 -11.33
N ILE A 227 8.87 5.51 -11.14
CA ILE A 227 8.99 4.85 -9.83
C ILE A 227 9.80 5.75 -8.87
N LYS A 228 10.91 6.31 -9.33
CA LYS A 228 11.79 7.15 -8.50
C LYS A 228 11.09 8.42 -7.99
N ARG A 229 10.21 9.04 -8.78
CA ARG A 229 9.37 10.17 -8.32
C ARG A 229 8.05 9.72 -7.66
N LYS A 230 7.85 8.39 -7.48
CA LYS A 230 6.71 7.78 -6.79
C LYS A 230 5.36 8.02 -7.48
N GLU A 231 5.36 8.25 -8.78
CA GLU A 231 4.13 8.38 -9.56
C GLU A 231 3.59 6.99 -9.92
N THR A 232 3.34 6.21 -8.88
CA THR A 232 2.96 4.80 -8.91
C THR A 232 1.74 4.54 -8.05
N TYR A 233 1.07 3.42 -8.32
CA TYR A 233 0.06 2.87 -7.45
C TYR A 233 0.09 1.34 -7.51
N GLY A 234 -0.38 0.69 -6.46
CA GLY A 234 -0.55 -0.74 -6.39
C GLY A 234 -2.01 -1.14 -6.48
N THR A 235 -2.31 -2.32 -7.03
CA THR A 235 -3.63 -2.94 -6.96
C THR A 235 -3.52 -4.33 -6.34
N SER A 236 -4.65 -4.88 -5.90
CA SER A 236 -4.75 -6.25 -5.40
C SER A 236 -4.82 -7.31 -6.51
N GLY A 237 -4.57 -6.90 -7.77
CA GLY A 237 -4.56 -7.78 -8.94
C GLY A 237 -5.24 -7.14 -10.14
N THR A 238 -6.39 -6.52 -9.94
CA THR A 238 -7.18 -5.91 -11.01
C THR A 238 -6.47 -4.73 -11.67
N MET A 239 -6.81 -4.46 -12.93
CA MET A 239 -6.24 -3.37 -13.73
C MET A 239 -7.01 -2.06 -13.55
N ILE A 240 -7.45 -1.76 -12.34
CA ILE A 240 -8.05 -0.46 -12.00
C ILE A 240 -7.06 0.64 -12.39
N ARG A 241 -7.55 1.69 -13.04
CA ARG A 241 -6.73 2.88 -13.34
C ARG A 241 -7.05 3.97 -12.33
N VAL A 242 -6.01 4.53 -11.71
CA VAL A 242 -6.14 5.57 -10.68
C VAL A 242 -5.35 6.80 -11.05
N ARG A 243 -5.97 7.98 -10.93
CA ARG A 243 -5.30 9.29 -10.92
C ARG A 243 -5.58 9.95 -9.58
N PHE A 244 -4.54 10.49 -8.96
CA PHE A 244 -4.64 11.21 -7.70
C PHE A 244 -3.72 12.42 -7.71
N PHE A 245 -4.29 13.61 -7.50
CA PHE A 245 -3.57 14.89 -7.53
C PHE A 245 -3.96 15.74 -6.32
N GLY A 246 -3.03 16.55 -5.84
CA GLY A 246 -3.25 17.51 -4.77
C GLY A 246 -2.94 18.94 -5.19
N SER A 247 -3.73 19.89 -4.73
CA SER A 247 -3.55 21.33 -4.99
C SER A 247 -4.17 22.16 -3.86
N TRP A 248 -4.00 23.46 -3.94
CA TRP A 248 -4.74 24.38 -3.08
C TRP A 248 -6.05 24.86 -3.71
N ASP A 249 -6.18 24.79 -5.06
CA ASP A 249 -7.19 25.52 -5.83
C ASP A 249 -7.89 24.72 -6.91
N TYR A 250 -8.00 23.38 -6.81
CA TYR A 250 -8.74 22.64 -7.83
C TYR A 250 -10.21 23.01 -7.85
N PRO A 251 -10.78 23.36 -9.04
CA PRO A 251 -12.21 23.58 -9.17
C PRO A 251 -12.99 22.28 -8.99
N ALA A 252 -14.17 22.37 -8.37
CA ALA A 252 -14.99 21.20 -8.01
C ALA A 252 -15.37 20.28 -9.19
N ASN A 253 -15.39 20.82 -10.41
CA ASN A 253 -15.72 20.08 -11.63
C ASN A 253 -14.50 19.56 -12.41
N LEU A 254 -13.28 19.72 -11.88
CA LEU A 254 -12.03 19.39 -12.60
C LEU A 254 -12.03 17.97 -13.18
N VAL A 255 -12.45 16.97 -12.41
CA VAL A 255 -12.44 15.55 -12.85
C VAL A 255 -13.42 15.23 -13.99
N LYS A 256 -14.34 16.17 -14.30
CA LYS A 256 -15.27 16.07 -15.43
C LYS A 256 -14.75 16.78 -16.68
N ASP A 257 -13.64 17.50 -16.57
CA ASP A 257 -13.04 18.24 -17.67
C ASP A 257 -12.28 17.28 -18.60
N LYS A 258 -12.44 17.44 -19.91
CA LYS A 258 -11.73 16.61 -20.91
C LYS A 258 -10.21 16.73 -20.81
N ASP A 259 -9.71 17.87 -20.35
CA ASP A 259 -8.28 18.14 -20.14
C ASP A 259 -7.87 17.96 -18.66
N PHE A 260 -8.65 17.19 -17.88
CA PHE A 260 -8.44 16.98 -16.45
C PHE A 260 -6.98 16.76 -16.07
N VAL A 261 -6.34 15.76 -16.67
CA VAL A 261 -4.96 15.37 -16.31
C VAL A 261 -3.98 16.52 -16.57
N LYS A 262 -4.07 17.18 -17.74
CA LYS A 262 -3.21 18.32 -18.07
C LYS A 262 -3.39 19.48 -17.09
N LYS A 263 -4.63 19.81 -16.75
CA LYS A 263 -4.94 20.87 -15.78
C LYS A 263 -4.49 20.52 -14.36
N ALA A 264 -4.65 19.26 -13.97
CA ALA A 264 -4.22 18.78 -12.66
C ALA A 264 -2.69 18.90 -12.48
N TYR A 265 -1.90 18.52 -13.47
CA TYR A 265 -0.45 18.72 -13.44
C TYR A 265 -0.04 20.21 -13.47
N ALA A 266 -0.77 21.04 -14.20
CA ALA A 266 -0.43 22.46 -14.35
C ALA A 266 -0.63 23.27 -13.05
N SER A 267 -1.56 22.86 -12.19
CA SER A 267 -1.95 23.61 -10.99
C SER A 267 -1.81 22.85 -9.66
N GLY A 268 -1.15 21.68 -9.69
CA GLY A 268 -0.96 20.86 -8.49
C GLY A 268 0.14 19.84 -8.66
N VAL A 269 0.14 18.83 -7.78
CA VAL A 269 1.14 17.74 -7.75
C VAL A 269 0.44 16.39 -7.92
N PRO A 270 1.05 15.44 -8.67
CA PRO A 270 0.54 14.09 -8.75
C PRO A 270 0.82 13.29 -7.47
N MET A 271 0.25 12.08 -7.37
CA MET A 271 0.64 11.10 -6.38
C MET A 271 2.16 10.95 -6.32
N GLY A 272 2.72 10.79 -5.13
CA GLY A 272 4.17 10.76 -4.88
C GLY A 272 4.78 12.14 -4.63
N GLY A 273 4.04 13.23 -4.83
CA GLY A 273 4.51 14.61 -4.69
C GLY A 273 4.27 15.25 -3.32
N ASP A 274 4.83 16.44 -3.15
CA ASP A 274 4.60 17.31 -2.01
C ASP A 274 3.71 18.49 -2.39
N LEU A 275 2.70 18.77 -1.59
CA LEU A 275 1.95 20.02 -1.72
C LEU A 275 2.89 21.22 -1.50
N PRO A 276 2.77 22.27 -2.33
CA PRO A 276 3.52 23.49 -2.09
C PRO A 276 3.23 24.05 -0.70
N LYS A 277 4.24 24.56 -0.01
CA LYS A 277 4.09 25.19 1.30
C LYS A 277 3.20 26.43 1.17
N LYS A 278 1.97 26.34 1.64
CA LYS A 278 1.00 27.44 1.66
C LYS A 278 -0.07 27.09 2.66
N ALA A 279 -0.32 27.96 3.61
CA ALA A 279 -1.21 27.67 4.74
C ALA A 279 -2.52 28.46 4.70
N SER A 280 -2.90 29.05 3.57
CA SER A 280 -4.04 29.99 3.53
C SER A 280 -5.42 29.32 3.51
N LYS A 281 -5.49 28.03 3.17
CA LYS A 281 -6.73 27.27 3.13
C LYS A 281 -6.47 25.77 3.12
N ALA A 282 -7.52 24.95 3.28
CA ALA A 282 -7.44 23.49 3.17
C ALA A 282 -7.06 23.04 1.74
N PRO A 283 -6.25 22.00 1.60
CA PRO A 283 -5.89 21.45 0.29
C PRO A 283 -7.09 20.75 -0.37
N THR A 284 -7.10 20.78 -1.69
CA THR A 284 -8.04 20.05 -2.53
C THR A 284 -7.35 18.90 -3.24
N PHE A 285 -8.03 17.77 -3.30
CA PHE A 285 -7.53 16.57 -3.97
C PHE A 285 -8.48 16.17 -5.09
N ALA A 286 -7.95 15.99 -6.28
CA ALA A 286 -8.68 15.46 -7.41
C ALA A 286 -8.33 13.97 -7.57
N VAL A 287 -9.34 13.11 -7.46
CA VAL A 287 -9.20 11.68 -7.61
C VAL A 287 -10.15 11.17 -8.68
N TRP A 288 -9.64 10.26 -9.52
CA TRP A 288 -10.41 9.62 -10.57
C TRP A 288 -9.98 8.16 -10.70
N ALA A 289 -10.96 7.29 -10.90
CA ALA A 289 -10.73 5.86 -11.11
C ALA A 289 -11.63 5.30 -12.21
N LEU A 290 -11.08 4.35 -12.96
CA LEU A 290 -11.77 3.55 -13.96
C LEU A 290 -11.60 2.07 -13.61
N LYS A 291 -12.69 1.31 -13.65
CA LYS A 291 -12.66 -0.13 -13.38
C LYS A 291 -11.78 -0.91 -14.36
N ASP A 292 -11.33 -2.06 -13.95
CA ASP A 292 -10.83 -3.09 -14.86
C ASP A 292 -11.98 -3.59 -15.77
N PRO A 293 -11.79 -3.63 -17.11
CA PRO A 293 -12.82 -4.18 -18.01
C PRO A 293 -13.27 -5.60 -17.66
N ASN A 294 -12.38 -6.41 -17.09
CA ASN A 294 -12.60 -7.82 -16.79
C ASN A 294 -13.02 -8.10 -15.34
N SER A 295 -13.12 -7.05 -14.49
CA SER A 295 -13.44 -7.18 -13.07
C SER A 295 -14.75 -6.50 -12.68
N GLY A 296 -14.99 -6.37 -11.37
CA GLY A 296 -16.15 -5.72 -10.77
C GLY A 296 -16.24 -4.23 -11.09
N ASN A 297 -17.44 -3.67 -11.02
CA ASN A 297 -17.62 -2.22 -10.99
C ASN A 297 -17.02 -1.64 -9.71
N LEU A 298 -16.81 -0.33 -9.70
CA LEU A 298 -16.30 0.39 -8.52
C LEU A 298 -17.42 0.63 -7.50
N ASP A 299 -17.13 0.30 -6.23
CA ASP A 299 -17.97 0.64 -5.09
C ASP A 299 -17.77 2.11 -4.71
N ARG A 300 -16.53 2.47 -4.35
CA ARG A 300 -16.19 3.80 -3.83
C ARG A 300 -14.73 4.16 -4.02
N ILE A 301 -14.45 5.45 -3.88
CA ILE A 301 -13.11 6.00 -3.69
C ILE A 301 -13.04 6.60 -2.29
N GLN A 302 -11.97 6.28 -1.58
CA GLN A 302 -11.64 6.83 -0.27
C GLN A 302 -10.34 7.63 -0.33
N ILE A 303 -10.23 8.65 0.49
CA ILE A 303 -8.96 9.30 0.82
C ILE A 303 -8.65 8.95 2.27
N VAL A 304 -7.47 8.40 2.50
CA VAL A 304 -6.93 8.11 3.82
C VAL A 304 -5.95 9.20 4.18
N LYS A 305 -6.17 9.83 5.33
CA LYS A 305 -5.31 10.87 5.90
C LYS A 305 -4.63 10.34 7.15
N GLY A 306 -3.31 10.56 7.27
CA GLY A 306 -2.52 10.38 8.48
C GLY A 306 -1.92 11.71 8.95
N TRP A 307 -1.90 11.96 10.27
CA TRP A 307 -1.27 13.15 10.87
C TRP A 307 -0.88 12.91 12.33
N TYR A 308 -0.18 13.84 12.93
CA TYR A 308 0.09 13.84 14.36
C TYR A 308 -0.65 14.97 15.06
N ARG A 309 -1.25 14.64 16.22
CA ARG A 309 -1.81 15.66 17.11
C ARG A 309 -0.68 16.42 17.81
N GLN A 310 -1.03 17.56 18.42
CA GLN A 310 -0.08 18.39 19.16
C GLN A 310 0.52 17.68 20.39
N ASP A 311 -0.15 16.63 20.90
CA ASP A 311 0.35 15.77 21.99
C ASP A 311 1.30 14.65 21.52
N GLY A 312 1.64 14.61 20.23
CA GLY A 312 2.53 13.62 19.64
C GLY A 312 1.88 12.26 19.37
N GLN A 313 0.55 12.15 19.41
CA GLN A 313 -0.15 10.92 19.08
C GLN A 313 -0.46 10.84 17.58
N PRO A 314 -0.15 9.71 16.92
CA PRO A 314 -0.54 9.50 15.53
C PRO A 314 -2.06 9.40 15.41
N GLN A 315 -2.57 9.90 14.31
CA GLN A 315 -4.00 9.87 13.97
C GLN A 315 -4.16 9.43 12.52
N GLU A 316 -5.29 8.83 12.25
CA GLU A 316 -5.74 8.53 10.89
C GLU A 316 -7.23 8.77 10.73
N LYS A 317 -7.65 9.04 9.51
CA LYS A 317 -9.07 9.10 9.14
C LYS A 317 -9.27 8.70 7.69
N VAL A 318 -10.34 7.95 7.46
CA VAL A 318 -10.76 7.51 6.13
C VAL A 318 -12.02 8.29 5.74
N TYR A 319 -11.98 8.90 4.55
CA TYR A 319 -13.09 9.67 4.00
C TYR A 319 -13.61 9.01 2.73
N ASP A 320 -14.89 8.68 2.67
CA ASP A 320 -15.55 8.33 1.40
C ASP A 320 -15.71 9.63 0.59
N VAL A 321 -15.09 9.72 -0.60
CA VAL A 321 -15.07 10.96 -1.40
C VAL A 321 -15.83 10.84 -2.72
N ALA A 322 -16.04 9.62 -3.21
CA ALA A 322 -16.91 9.28 -4.33
C ALA A 322 -17.45 7.87 -4.14
N TRP A 323 -18.70 7.63 -4.53
CA TRP A 323 -19.33 6.31 -4.46
C TRP A 323 -20.41 6.12 -5.51
N SER A 324 -20.70 4.87 -5.81
CA SER A 324 -21.66 4.46 -6.83
C SER A 324 -23.12 4.45 -6.33
N ASP A 325 -24.05 4.19 -7.27
CA ASP A 325 -25.47 3.85 -7.02
C ASP A 325 -26.25 4.95 -6.27
N LYS A 326 -25.79 6.21 -6.27
CA LYS A 326 -26.43 7.35 -5.60
C LYS A 326 -26.80 7.08 -4.14
N ARG A 327 -26.06 6.21 -3.45
CA ARG A 327 -26.25 5.91 -2.03
C ARG A 327 -26.14 7.19 -1.20
N LYS A 328 -26.92 7.28 -0.13
CA LYS A 328 -26.86 8.42 0.79
C LYS A 328 -26.01 8.09 1.99
N VAL A 329 -25.19 9.03 2.41
CA VAL A 329 -24.43 8.92 3.67
C VAL A 329 -25.41 8.75 4.83
N ASP A 330 -25.15 7.77 5.68
CA ASP A 330 -25.92 7.57 6.90
C ASP A 330 -25.65 8.72 7.87
N ALA A 331 -26.70 9.42 8.27
CA ALA A 331 -26.59 10.62 9.12
C ALA A 331 -26.09 10.32 10.54
N LYS A 332 -26.20 9.08 11.01
CA LYS A 332 -25.76 8.69 12.37
C LYS A 332 -24.29 8.28 12.40
N THR A 333 -23.84 7.57 11.36
CA THR A 333 -22.49 7.03 11.31
C THR A 333 -21.52 7.86 10.47
N GLY A 334 -22.04 8.75 9.60
CA GLY A 334 -21.25 9.51 8.63
C GLY A 334 -20.64 8.63 7.51
N LYS A 335 -21.05 7.37 7.40
CA LYS A 335 -20.51 6.40 6.43
C LYS A 335 -21.45 6.18 5.26
N VAL A 336 -20.88 5.84 4.11
CA VAL A 336 -21.63 5.36 2.94
C VAL A 336 -22.04 3.90 3.19
N PRO A 337 -23.31 3.52 3.07
CA PRO A 337 -23.73 2.15 3.25
C PRO A 337 -23.04 1.18 2.28
N PRO A 338 -23.00 -0.15 2.58
CA PRO A 338 -22.46 -1.16 1.67
C PRO A 338 -23.13 -1.11 0.29
N VAL A 339 -22.35 -1.39 -0.77
CA VAL A 339 -22.84 -1.40 -2.16
C VAL A 339 -23.80 -2.58 -2.46
N GLY A 340 -23.82 -3.56 -1.58
CA GLY A 340 -24.53 -4.83 -1.80
C GLY A 340 -23.61 -5.92 -2.37
N ASN A 341 -24.21 -7.06 -2.74
CA ASN A 341 -23.46 -8.22 -3.24
C ASN A 341 -24.27 -8.97 -4.30
N THR A 342 -23.69 -9.16 -5.49
CA THR A 342 -24.31 -9.88 -6.62
C THR A 342 -23.69 -11.25 -6.86
N VAL A 343 -22.81 -11.71 -5.98
CA VAL A 343 -22.06 -12.96 -6.14
C VAL A 343 -22.97 -14.17 -5.96
N ASN A 344 -22.92 -15.07 -6.92
CA ASN A 344 -23.46 -16.43 -6.81
C ASN A 344 -22.30 -17.36 -6.40
N ILE A 345 -22.19 -17.66 -5.12
CA ILE A 345 -21.12 -18.48 -4.56
C ILE A 345 -21.06 -19.88 -5.20
N LYS A 346 -22.20 -20.54 -5.41
CA LYS A 346 -22.26 -21.89 -6.00
C LYS A 346 -21.68 -21.95 -7.41
N LYS A 347 -21.85 -20.88 -8.21
CA LYS A 347 -21.38 -20.80 -9.59
C LYS A 347 -20.08 -20.02 -9.73
N ALA A 348 -19.59 -19.42 -8.66
CA ALA A 348 -18.49 -18.46 -8.66
C ALA A 348 -18.66 -17.38 -9.76
N THR A 349 -19.83 -16.76 -9.82
CA THR A 349 -20.15 -15.69 -10.76
C THR A 349 -20.69 -14.47 -10.03
N TYR A 350 -20.60 -13.31 -10.66
CA TYR A 350 -21.18 -12.06 -10.16
C TYR A 350 -21.78 -11.25 -11.32
N LYS A 351 -22.48 -10.18 -11.02
CA LYS A 351 -23.07 -9.28 -12.00
C LYS A 351 -22.66 -7.84 -11.72
N ASN A 352 -22.26 -7.13 -12.75
CA ASN A 352 -22.00 -5.68 -12.72
C ASN A 352 -23.32 -4.88 -12.85
N THR A 353 -24.32 -5.21 -12.01
CA THR A 353 -25.62 -4.51 -11.94
C THR A 353 -25.67 -3.49 -10.80
N ILE A 354 -24.66 -3.45 -9.97
CA ILE A 354 -24.37 -2.47 -8.92
C ILE A 354 -22.97 -1.89 -9.16
N GLY A 355 -22.66 -0.78 -8.51
CA GLY A 355 -21.39 -0.11 -8.72
C GLY A 355 -21.35 0.69 -10.02
N ASP A 356 -20.34 1.53 -10.19
CA ASP A 356 -20.12 2.34 -11.39
C ASP A 356 -18.83 1.95 -12.11
N THR A 357 -18.79 2.14 -13.42
CA THR A 357 -17.60 1.86 -14.24
C THR A 357 -16.48 2.87 -13.99
N GLN A 358 -16.85 4.07 -13.55
CA GLN A 358 -15.95 5.19 -13.31
C GLN A 358 -16.45 6.00 -12.14
N LEU A 359 -15.53 6.40 -11.26
CA LEU A 359 -15.80 7.32 -10.16
C LEU A 359 -14.76 8.45 -10.16
N GLY A 360 -15.13 9.60 -9.61
CA GLY A 360 -14.20 10.70 -9.44
C GLY A 360 -14.79 11.87 -8.67
N ALA A 361 -13.94 12.55 -7.92
CA ALA A 361 -14.29 13.71 -7.12
C ALA A 361 -13.14 14.70 -7.01
N VAL A 362 -13.48 15.94 -6.78
CA VAL A 362 -12.59 16.92 -6.15
C VAL A 362 -13.07 17.08 -4.70
N TRP A 363 -12.19 16.73 -3.76
CA TRP A 363 -12.48 16.74 -2.33
C TRP A 363 -11.55 17.72 -1.62
N THR A 364 -12.09 18.48 -0.67
CA THR A 364 -11.33 19.40 0.18
C THR A 364 -11.25 18.81 1.58
N ASP A 365 -10.07 18.79 2.19
CA ASP A 365 -9.90 18.25 3.54
C ASP A 365 -10.67 19.10 4.58
N PRO A 366 -11.77 18.60 5.19
CA PRO A 366 -12.55 19.35 6.15
C PRO A 366 -11.86 19.49 7.52
N ASP A 367 -10.87 18.63 7.80
CA ASP A 367 -10.15 18.58 9.06
C ASP A 367 -8.68 19.04 8.91
N PHE A 368 -8.44 19.95 7.94
CA PHE A 368 -7.08 20.45 7.68
C PHE A 368 -6.64 21.46 8.75
N GLU A 369 -5.44 21.22 9.26
CA GLU A 369 -4.73 22.11 10.18
C GLU A 369 -3.40 22.54 9.57
N ALA A 370 -3.26 23.83 9.26
CA ALA A 370 -2.09 24.36 8.57
C ALA A 370 -0.77 24.21 9.35
N SER A 371 -0.84 23.98 10.65
CA SER A 371 0.32 23.75 11.52
C SER A 371 0.74 22.29 11.64
N GLN A 372 0.00 21.35 11.05
CA GLN A 372 0.23 19.91 11.17
C GLN A 372 0.75 19.32 9.85
N HIS A 373 1.78 18.49 9.93
CA HIS A 373 2.15 17.62 8.82
C HIS A 373 1.03 16.62 8.55
N ALA A 374 0.82 16.33 7.28
CA ALA A 374 -0.17 15.35 6.87
C ALA A 374 0.29 14.53 5.67
N VAL A 375 -0.22 13.32 5.58
CA VAL A 375 -0.05 12.41 4.45
C VAL A 375 -1.42 11.96 3.97
N TYR A 376 -1.62 11.91 2.65
CA TYR A 376 -2.87 11.53 2.01
C TYR A 376 -2.63 10.52 0.91
N TYR A 377 -3.42 9.44 0.86
CA TYR A 377 -3.45 8.56 -0.31
C TYR A 377 -4.88 8.17 -0.67
N ALA A 378 -5.09 7.85 -1.93
CA ALA A 378 -6.38 7.36 -2.41
C ALA A 378 -6.45 5.84 -2.35
N ARG A 379 -7.61 5.30 -1.92
CA ARG A 379 -7.95 3.88 -2.00
C ARG A 379 -9.24 3.75 -2.82
N VAL A 380 -9.19 2.91 -3.86
CA VAL A 380 -10.32 2.61 -4.74
C VAL A 380 -10.78 1.19 -4.46
N ILE A 381 -12.08 0.96 -4.30
CA ILE A 381 -12.65 -0.33 -3.92
C ILE A 381 -13.67 -0.75 -4.97
N GLU A 382 -13.60 -2.01 -5.43
CA GLU A 382 -14.59 -2.64 -6.31
C GLU A 382 -15.77 -3.19 -5.52
N ILE A 383 -16.85 -3.55 -6.23
CA ILE A 383 -17.94 -4.34 -5.66
C ILE A 383 -17.44 -5.75 -5.29
N PRO A 384 -18.16 -6.51 -4.43
CA PRO A 384 -17.78 -7.88 -4.11
C PRO A 384 -17.73 -8.79 -5.34
N THR A 385 -16.64 -9.56 -5.46
CA THR A 385 -16.40 -10.61 -6.47
C THR A 385 -16.03 -11.92 -5.78
N PRO A 386 -16.14 -13.10 -6.42
CA PRO A 386 -15.73 -14.35 -5.82
C PRO A 386 -14.22 -14.37 -5.57
N ARG A 387 -13.80 -14.87 -4.41
CA ARG A 387 -12.41 -15.17 -4.13
C ARG A 387 -11.94 -16.43 -4.89
N TRP A 388 -10.64 -16.59 -5.16
CA TRP A 388 -10.10 -17.75 -5.88
C TRP A 388 -10.52 -19.10 -5.27
N THR A 389 -10.65 -19.18 -3.95
CA THR A 389 -11.15 -20.37 -3.26
C THR A 389 -12.58 -20.74 -3.66
N THR A 390 -13.40 -19.74 -3.94
CA THR A 390 -14.78 -19.93 -4.44
C THR A 390 -14.77 -20.39 -5.89
N TYR A 391 -13.89 -19.87 -6.73
CA TYR A 391 -13.73 -20.35 -8.11
C TYR A 391 -13.25 -21.81 -8.15
N ASP A 392 -12.26 -22.15 -7.34
CA ASP A 392 -11.73 -23.52 -7.30
C ASP A 392 -12.77 -24.51 -6.71
N ALA A 393 -13.50 -24.09 -5.68
CA ALA A 393 -14.60 -24.90 -5.13
C ALA A 393 -15.70 -25.16 -6.18
N ALA A 394 -16.08 -24.15 -6.95
CA ALA A 394 -17.05 -24.31 -8.04
C ALA A 394 -16.54 -25.24 -9.15
N LYS A 395 -15.27 -25.17 -9.54
CA LYS A 395 -14.62 -26.10 -10.51
C LYS A 395 -14.67 -27.55 -10.02
N LEU A 396 -14.55 -27.77 -8.72
CA LEU A 396 -14.59 -29.12 -8.11
C LEU A 396 -16.00 -29.59 -7.69
N GLY A 397 -17.02 -28.72 -7.79
CA GLY A 397 -18.38 -29.02 -7.37
C GLY A 397 -18.54 -29.16 -5.85
N VAL A 398 -17.71 -28.50 -5.06
CA VAL A 398 -17.75 -28.53 -3.58
C VAL A 398 -18.09 -27.14 -3.00
N ALA A 399 -18.37 -27.07 -1.71
CA ALA A 399 -18.56 -25.80 -1.02
C ALA A 399 -17.21 -25.10 -0.81
N PRO A 400 -17.14 -23.75 -0.88
CA PRO A 400 -15.94 -23.00 -0.50
C PRO A 400 -15.55 -23.25 0.95
N PRO A 401 -14.24 -23.18 1.30
CA PRO A 401 -13.78 -23.31 2.67
C PRO A 401 -14.42 -22.27 3.60
N ALA A 402 -14.89 -22.70 4.76
CA ALA A 402 -15.58 -21.83 5.72
C ALA A 402 -14.66 -20.88 6.51
N ASN A 403 -13.36 -21.15 6.53
CA ASN A 403 -12.34 -20.42 7.31
C ASN A 403 -11.68 -19.27 6.52
N VAL A 404 -12.13 -19.02 5.30
CA VAL A 404 -11.71 -17.86 4.49
C VAL A 404 -12.93 -17.20 3.84
N PRO A 405 -12.88 -15.91 3.53
CA PRO A 405 -13.99 -15.24 2.84
C PRO A 405 -14.30 -15.89 1.49
N ALA A 406 -15.58 -16.08 1.18
CA ALA A 406 -16.00 -16.57 -0.14
C ALA A 406 -15.97 -15.46 -1.21
N THR A 407 -16.00 -14.21 -0.79
CA THR A 407 -15.97 -13.03 -1.67
C THR A 407 -14.95 -12.01 -1.12
N LEU A 408 -14.44 -11.17 -2.01
CA LEU A 408 -13.58 -10.04 -1.63
C LEU A 408 -13.95 -8.81 -2.46
N GLN A 409 -13.44 -7.65 -2.07
CA GLN A 409 -13.54 -6.40 -2.81
C GLN A 409 -12.13 -5.98 -3.22
N GLU A 410 -11.81 -6.23 -4.48
CA GLU A 410 -10.55 -5.82 -5.08
C GLU A 410 -10.33 -4.32 -4.96
N ARG A 411 -9.08 -3.90 -4.94
CA ARG A 411 -8.77 -2.50 -4.66
C ARG A 411 -7.47 -2.02 -5.28
N ALA A 412 -7.32 -0.70 -5.27
CA ALA A 412 -6.08 -0.02 -5.64
C ALA A 412 -5.72 1.03 -4.58
N TRP A 413 -4.41 1.30 -4.43
CA TRP A 413 -3.85 2.28 -3.51
C TRP A 413 -2.86 3.17 -4.23
N SER A 414 -3.09 4.48 -4.25
CA SER A 414 -2.15 5.43 -4.82
C SER A 414 -0.93 5.65 -3.94
N SER A 415 0.19 6.04 -4.51
CA SER A 415 1.26 6.69 -3.76
C SER A 415 0.73 7.94 -3.04
N PRO A 416 1.26 8.27 -1.85
CA PRO A 416 0.79 9.39 -1.06
C PRO A 416 1.16 10.75 -1.65
N ILE A 417 0.42 11.77 -1.21
CA ILE A 417 0.78 13.19 -1.32
C ILE A 417 1.03 13.71 0.09
N TRP A 418 2.11 14.43 0.30
CA TRP A 418 2.50 14.96 1.60
C TRP A 418 2.26 16.45 1.71
N TYR A 419 1.89 16.90 2.90
CA TYR A 419 1.88 18.29 3.30
C TYR A 419 2.89 18.52 4.41
N THR A 420 3.76 19.49 4.21
CA THR A 420 4.73 19.98 5.21
C THR A 420 4.44 21.43 5.50
N PRO A 421 4.08 21.82 6.74
CA PRO A 421 3.84 23.20 7.12
C PRO A 421 5.05 24.11 6.91
N GLU A 422 4.82 25.41 6.81
CA GLU A 422 5.89 26.40 6.96
C GLU A 422 6.48 26.34 8.37
N ALA A 423 7.80 26.55 8.49
CA ALA A 423 8.53 26.34 9.74
C ALA A 423 7.99 27.18 10.92
N ASN A 424 7.46 28.37 10.65
CA ASN A 424 6.84 29.26 11.64
C ASN A 424 5.47 28.77 12.15
N LEU A 425 4.84 27.81 11.46
CA LEU A 425 3.54 27.25 11.84
C LEU A 425 3.68 25.95 12.63
N ILE A 426 4.85 25.31 12.60
CA ILE A 426 5.05 24.00 13.23
C ILE A 426 5.04 24.15 14.76
N LYS A 427 4.03 23.54 15.38
CA LYS A 427 3.96 23.37 16.83
C LYS A 427 4.49 21.98 17.17
N ARG A 428 5.76 21.87 17.51
CA ARG A 428 6.40 20.58 17.84
C ARG A 428 5.85 20.07 19.17
N PRO A 429 5.35 18.83 19.24
CA PRO A 429 5.07 18.19 20.50
C PRO A 429 6.37 17.94 21.26
N ALA A 430 6.31 18.02 22.59
CA ALA A 430 7.45 17.74 23.45
C ALA A 430 7.85 16.26 23.44
N PHE A 431 6.96 15.37 23.00
CA PHE A 431 7.11 13.92 23.08
C PHE A 431 6.34 13.20 21.98
N TYR A 432 6.93 12.14 21.40
CA TYR A 432 6.35 11.24 20.40
C TYR A 432 6.36 9.81 20.95
N PRO A 433 5.33 9.37 21.68
CA PRO A 433 5.35 8.11 22.41
C PRO A 433 5.68 6.90 21.54
N GLY A 434 5.05 6.79 20.38
CA GLY A 434 5.24 5.66 19.46
C GLY A 434 6.62 5.60 18.81
N LEU A 435 7.30 6.75 18.64
CA LEU A 435 8.60 6.84 17.97
C LEU A 435 9.78 6.79 18.94
N GLN A 436 9.54 6.97 20.23
CA GLN A 436 10.58 7.05 21.27
C GLN A 436 10.60 5.86 22.23
N GLN A 437 9.57 5.01 22.20
CA GLN A 437 9.50 3.83 23.07
C GLN A 437 10.70 2.91 22.87
N THR A 438 11.27 2.47 24.00
CA THR A 438 12.23 1.38 24.01
C THR A 438 11.50 0.09 23.66
N LEU A 439 11.99 -0.64 22.66
CA LEU A 439 11.62 -2.04 22.52
C LEU A 439 12.08 -2.76 23.79
N PRO A 440 11.22 -3.60 24.40
CA PRO A 440 11.62 -4.40 25.57
C PRO A 440 12.73 -5.36 25.25
#